data_b0a8cfe26d08884f4f89f950b7d5e1e3
#
_entry.id   b0a8cfe26d08884f4f89f950b7d5e1e3
#
_cell.length_a   1.000
_cell.length_b   1.000
_cell.length_c   1.000
_cell.angle_alpha   90.00
_cell.angle_beta   90.00
_cell.angle_gamma   90.00
#
_symmetry.space_group_name_H-M   'P 1'
#
loop_
_entity.id
_entity.type
_entity.pdbx_description
1 polymer ?
#
loop_
_entity_poly.entity_id
_entity_poly.type
_entity_poly.pdbx_seq_one_letter_code
_entity_poly.pdbx_strand_id
1 'polypeptide(L)'
;MTDAFPRGRFVWYELMTSDPSAAQSFYTQLTGWATKAGDLADQPYTEWVNGETSVGGLMQLPDEAKQQGAPPHWLGYVAVPSVDDTLQQAQGLGAKTLVGPMDIPTVGRIAVIQDPQGAVIAVYTPTGDAPGHDETPGVGEFSWHELATSDHAAAFNFYQALFGWVKIEAMDMGPGGIYQMYGRIPGQSIGGMFNKPADQPGPPASWLFYITVPDVHASVEQVTQLGGQVLNGPMEVPDGDIVAQCMDPQGAAFALHMVKPSA
;
A
#
# COMPACT_ATOMS: atom_id res chain seq x y z
N MET A 1 1.82 -27.14 12.97
CA MET A 1 0.56 -26.34 13.05
C MET A 1 0.45 -25.68 11.70
N THR A 2 -0.59 -25.98 10.92
CA THR A 2 -0.84 -25.23 9.69
C THR A 2 -1.15 -23.80 10.12
N ASP A 3 -0.28 -22.85 9.76
CA ASP A 3 -0.53 -21.45 10.02
C ASP A 3 -1.90 -21.08 9.44
N ALA A 4 -2.72 -20.43 10.26
CA ALA A 4 -4.03 -19.98 9.80
C ALA A 4 -3.83 -19.02 8.62
N PHE A 5 -4.67 -19.11 7.60
CA PHE A 5 -4.64 -18.25 6.43
C PHE A 5 -4.51 -16.76 6.86
N PRO A 6 -3.57 -15.98 6.29
CA PRO A 6 -3.27 -14.64 6.76
C PRO A 6 -4.28 -13.59 6.25
N ARG A 7 -5.58 -13.80 6.51
CA ARG A 7 -6.65 -12.88 6.12
C ARG A 7 -6.33 -11.46 6.58
N GLY A 8 -6.43 -10.50 5.66
CA GLY A 8 -6.22 -9.10 5.96
C GLY A 8 -4.76 -8.65 6.01
N ARG A 9 -3.79 -9.54 5.69
CA ARG A 9 -2.39 -9.15 5.53
C ARG A 9 -2.23 -8.45 4.19
N PHE A 10 -1.49 -7.32 4.15
CA PHE A 10 -0.93 -6.82 2.91
C PHE A 10 0.21 -7.75 2.48
N VAL A 11 0.13 -8.26 1.26
CA VAL A 11 1.01 -9.33 0.78
C VAL A 11 1.79 -8.97 -0.46
N TRP A 12 1.39 -7.90 -1.16
CA TRP A 12 2.05 -7.44 -2.37
C TRP A 12 1.79 -5.96 -2.61
N TYR A 13 2.74 -5.30 -3.27
CA TYR A 13 2.64 -3.87 -3.60
C TYR A 13 3.04 -3.67 -5.05
N GLU A 14 2.12 -3.19 -5.86
CA GLU A 14 2.30 -3.00 -7.29
C GLU A 14 2.49 -1.55 -7.63
N LEU A 15 3.61 -1.18 -8.23
CA LEU A 15 3.77 0.13 -8.84
C LEU A 15 3.30 0.10 -10.28
N MET A 16 2.24 0.82 -10.57
CA MET A 16 1.78 1.09 -11.92
C MET A 16 2.22 2.49 -12.33
N THR A 17 3.08 2.59 -13.35
CA THR A 17 3.74 3.84 -13.71
C THR A 17 3.72 4.12 -15.21
N SER A 18 3.94 5.37 -15.59
CA SER A 18 4.05 5.78 -17.00
C SER A 18 5.42 5.45 -17.63
N ASP A 19 6.46 5.25 -16.79
CA ASP A 19 7.81 4.89 -17.24
C ASP A 19 8.44 3.89 -16.26
N PRO A 20 8.26 2.57 -16.49
CA PRO A 20 8.84 1.54 -15.62
C PRO A 20 10.38 1.61 -15.53
N SER A 21 11.08 1.99 -16.59
CA SER A 21 12.54 2.05 -16.56
C SER A 21 13.06 3.17 -15.66
N ALA A 22 12.44 4.35 -15.74
CA ALA A 22 12.78 5.47 -14.87
C ALA A 22 12.38 5.18 -13.41
N ALA A 23 11.22 4.58 -13.17
CA ALA A 23 10.80 4.16 -11.84
C ALA A 23 11.74 3.10 -11.25
N GLN A 24 12.15 2.10 -12.04
CA GLN A 24 13.14 1.12 -11.61
C GLN A 24 14.43 1.79 -11.16
N SER A 25 14.97 2.72 -11.96
CA SER A 25 16.19 3.45 -11.61
C SER A 25 16.04 4.29 -10.33
N PHE A 26 14.87 4.88 -10.11
CA PHE A 26 14.56 5.67 -8.92
C PHE A 26 14.52 4.80 -7.66
N TYR A 27 13.67 3.78 -7.64
CA TYR A 27 13.46 2.98 -6.43
C TYR A 27 14.65 2.09 -6.08
N THR A 28 15.37 1.52 -7.05
CA THR A 28 16.60 0.73 -6.76
C THR A 28 17.67 1.56 -6.07
N GLN A 29 17.82 2.83 -6.45
CA GLN A 29 18.78 3.73 -5.79
C GLN A 29 18.26 4.14 -4.40
N LEU A 30 16.99 4.46 -4.27
CA LEU A 30 16.40 4.97 -3.02
C LEU A 30 16.35 3.91 -1.92
N THR A 31 15.91 2.69 -2.25
CA THR A 31 15.61 1.64 -1.27
C THR A 31 16.68 0.57 -1.18
N GLY A 32 17.57 0.50 -2.17
CA GLY A 32 18.53 -0.60 -2.31
C GLY A 32 17.92 -1.88 -2.86
N TRP A 33 16.66 -1.88 -3.30
CA TRP A 33 16.04 -3.06 -3.92
C TRP A 33 16.78 -3.49 -5.18
N ALA A 34 16.90 -4.79 -5.36
CA ALA A 34 17.19 -5.39 -6.64
C ALA A 34 15.90 -5.59 -7.45
N THR A 35 16.05 -5.98 -8.71
CA THR A 35 14.93 -6.34 -9.57
C THR A 35 15.19 -7.65 -10.28
N LYS A 36 14.13 -8.39 -10.55
CA LYS A 36 14.15 -9.56 -11.43
C LYS A 36 12.96 -9.54 -12.39
N ALA A 37 13.11 -10.16 -13.55
CA ALA A 37 11.99 -10.37 -14.46
C ALA A 37 10.94 -11.22 -13.78
N GLY A 38 9.71 -10.75 -13.75
CA GLY A 38 8.55 -11.52 -13.31
C GLY A 38 7.87 -12.20 -14.49
N ASP A 39 7.06 -13.20 -14.19
CA ASP A 39 6.32 -13.97 -15.19
C ASP A 39 4.83 -13.56 -15.16
N LEU A 40 4.52 -12.48 -15.85
CA LEU A 40 3.14 -12.11 -16.17
C LEU A 40 2.93 -12.35 -17.66
N ALA A 41 2.08 -13.33 -18.00
CA ALA A 41 1.79 -13.66 -19.39
C ALA A 41 1.45 -12.38 -20.17
N ASP A 42 2.12 -12.20 -21.31
CA ASP A 42 1.89 -11.16 -22.33
C ASP A 42 2.26 -9.70 -21.98
N GLN A 43 2.80 -9.40 -20.79
CA GLN A 43 3.25 -8.05 -20.46
C GLN A 43 4.61 -8.03 -19.75
N PRO A 44 5.50 -7.06 -20.04
CA PRO A 44 6.70 -6.86 -19.27
C PRO A 44 6.36 -6.60 -17.81
N TYR A 45 6.89 -7.42 -16.92
CA TYR A 45 6.70 -7.32 -15.48
C TYR A 45 8.04 -7.43 -14.77
N THR A 46 8.23 -6.63 -13.74
CA THR A 46 9.44 -6.63 -12.94
C THR A 46 9.06 -6.81 -11.48
N GLU A 47 9.72 -7.71 -10.77
CA GLU A 47 9.56 -7.82 -9.32
C GLU A 47 10.64 -7.00 -8.61
N TRP A 48 10.21 -6.29 -7.56
CA TRP A 48 11.08 -5.68 -6.56
C TRP A 48 11.57 -6.75 -5.59
N VAL A 49 12.88 -6.78 -5.33
CA VAL A 49 13.51 -7.79 -4.49
C VAL A 49 14.32 -7.11 -3.39
N ASN A 50 13.96 -7.38 -2.13
CA ASN A 50 14.70 -6.99 -0.95
C ASN A 50 15.49 -8.19 -0.42
N GLY A 51 16.82 -8.19 -0.57
CA GLY A 51 17.64 -9.37 -0.32
C GLY A 51 17.27 -10.53 -1.25
N GLU A 52 16.64 -11.58 -0.73
CA GLU A 52 16.18 -12.75 -1.49
C GLU A 52 14.65 -12.77 -1.66
N THR A 53 13.94 -11.83 -1.02
CA THR A 53 12.47 -11.82 -0.96
C THR A 53 11.87 -10.83 -1.94
N SER A 54 10.91 -11.26 -2.76
CA SER A 54 10.10 -10.36 -3.56
C SER A 54 9.11 -9.62 -2.67
N VAL A 55 9.14 -8.28 -2.74
CA VAL A 55 8.30 -7.40 -1.91
C VAL A 55 7.20 -6.69 -2.70
N GLY A 56 7.22 -6.78 -4.03
CA GLY A 56 6.25 -6.10 -4.87
C GLY A 56 6.56 -6.24 -6.36
N GLY A 57 5.81 -5.53 -7.18
CA GLY A 57 5.93 -5.51 -8.62
C GLY A 57 5.97 -4.11 -9.23
N LEU A 58 6.38 -4.07 -10.47
CA LEU A 58 6.47 -2.88 -11.30
C LEU A 58 5.94 -3.21 -12.70
N MET A 59 4.99 -2.45 -13.15
CA MET A 59 4.46 -2.59 -14.51
C MET A 59 4.09 -1.23 -15.12
N GLN A 60 3.93 -1.25 -16.43
CA GLN A 60 3.34 -0.13 -17.15
C GLN A 60 1.89 0.09 -16.68
N LEU A 61 1.52 1.33 -16.37
CA LEU A 61 0.13 1.68 -16.07
C LEU A 61 -0.75 1.30 -17.28
N PRO A 62 -1.76 0.43 -17.10
CA PRO A 62 -2.61 -0.03 -18.19
C PRO A 62 -3.34 1.12 -18.89
N ASP A 63 -3.50 1.03 -20.21
CA ASP A 63 -4.14 2.08 -21.01
C ASP A 63 -5.61 2.29 -20.62
N GLU A 64 -6.31 1.24 -20.22
CA GLU A 64 -7.68 1.33 -19.69
C GLU A 64 -7.74 2.16 -18.40
N ALA A 65 -6.79 1.97 -17.50
CA ALA A 65 -6.69 2.73 -16.26
C ALA A 65 -6.36 4.21 -16.57
N LYS A 66 -5.43 4.48 -17.51
CA LYS A 66 -5.13 5.86 -17.96
C LYS A 66 -6.35 6.55 -18.54
N GLN A 67 -7.13 5.85 -19.38
CA GLN A 67 -8.35 6.39 -19.98
C GLN A 67 -9.42 6.72 -18.93
N GLN A 68 -9.40 6.03 -17.79
CA GLN A 68 -10.26 6.30 -16.64
C GLN A 68 -9.68 7.39 -15.72
N GLY A 69 -8.51 7.96 -16.05
CA GLY A 69 -7.88 9.04 -15.31
C GLY A 69 -7.01 8.58 -14.15
N ALA A 70 -6.63 7.31 -14.07
CA ALA A 70 -5.71 6.83 -13.04
C ALA A 70 -4.31 7.42 -13.27
N PRO A 71 -3.71 8.09 -12.26
CA PRO A 71 -2.31 8.51 -12.31
C PRO A 71 -1.38 7.30 -12.03
N PRO A 72 -0.07 7.46 -12.20
CA PRO A 72 0.90 6.55 -11.59
C PRO A 72 0.64 6.40 -10.09
N HIS A 73 0.66 5.16 -9.59
CA HIS A 73 0.32 4.88 -8.19
C HIS A 73 0.83 3.53 -7.72
N TRP A 74 0.95 3.39 -6.41
CA TRP A 74 1.12 2.12 -5.73
C TRP A 74 -0.24 1.51 -5.39
N LEU A 75 -0.39 0.21 -5.61
CA LEU A 75 -1.57 -0.58 -5.29
C LEU A 75 -1.19 -1.68 -4.30
N GLY A 76 -1.82 -1.69 -3.13
CA GLY A 76 -1.64 -2.76 -2.15
C GLY A 76 -2.60 -3.91 -2.37
N TYR A 77 -2.11 -5.13 -2.21
CA TYR A 77 -2.88 -6.37 -2.30
C TYR A 77 -3.08 -6.97 -0.92
N VAL A 78 -4.31 -7.23 -0.55
CA VAL A 78 -4.68 -7.82 0.74
C VAL A 78 -5.11 -9.26 0.56
N ALA A 79 -4.53 -10.17 1.35
CA ALA A 79 -4.86 -11.59 1.33
C ALA A 79 -6.27 -11.83 1.86
N VAL A 80 -7.06 -12.55 1.06
CA VAL A 80 -8.42 -12.99 1.40
C VAL A 80 -8.59 -14.49 1.09
N PRO A 81 -9.40 -15.23 1.87
CA PRO A 81 -9.61 -16.67 1.65
C PRO A 81 -10.26 -16.99 0.29
N SER A 82 -11.09 -16.07 -0.22
CA SER A 82 -11.79 -16.19 -1.49
C SER A 82 -12.01 -14.80 -2.09
N VAL A 83 -11.42 -14.56 -3.26
CA VAL A 83 -11.64 -13.31 -4.00
C VAL A 83 -13.12 -13.16 -4.39
N ASP A 84 -13.76 -14.23 -4.86
CA ASP A 84 -15.14 -14.17 -5.32
C ASP A 84 -16.12 -13.81 -4.18
N ASP A 85 -15.98 -14.46 -3.01
CA ASP A 85 -16.81 -14.16 -1.84
C ASP A 85 -16.56 -12.74 -1.33
N THR A 86 -15.29 -12.32 -1.33
CA THR A 86 -14.90 -10.96 -0.92
C THR A 86 -15.48 -9.92 -1.87
N LEU A 87 -15.46 -10.16 -3.18
CA LEU A 87 -16.09 -9.26 -4.16
C LEU A 87 -17.59 -9.16 -3.96
N GLN A 88 -18.28 -10.29 -3.77
CA GLN A 88 -19.71 -10.29 -3.51
C GLN A 88 -20.04 -9.48 -2.26
N GLN A 89 -19.28 -9.66 -1.19
CA GLN A 89 -19.43 -8.90 0.05
C GLN A 89 -19.15 -7.40 -0.16
N ALA A 90 -18.05 -7.06 -0.84
CA ALA A 90 -17.66 -5.69 -1.13
C ALA A 90 -18.74 -4.94 -1.94
N GLN A 91 -19.27 -5.57 -2.98
CA GLN A 91 -20.36 -5.03 -3.79
C GLN A 91 -21.63 -4.80 -2.96
N GLY A 92 -21.97 -5.75 -2.07
CA GLY A 92 -23.07 -5.60 -1.12
C GLY A 92 -22.90 -4.44 -0.14
N LEU A 93 -21.65 -4.02 0.11
CA LEU A 93 -21.28 -2.86 0.94
C LEU A 93 -21.05 -1.57 0.14
N GLY A 94 -21.33 -1.57 -1.18
CA GLY A 94 -21.27 -0.39 -2.04
C GLY A 94 -19.96 -0.16 -2.79
N ALA A 95 -19.04 -1.12 -2.78
CA ALA A 95 -17.82 -1.06 -3.58
C ALA A 95 -18.09 -1.29 -5.07
N LYS A 96 -17.18 -0.78 -5.90
CA LYS A 96 -17.14 -1.08 -7.34
C LYS A 96 -16.00 -2.03 -7.64
N THR A 97 -16.24 -3.03 -8.49
CA THR A 97 -15.15 -3.83 -9.06
C THR A 97 -14.57 -3.08 -10.25
N LEU A 98 -13.26 -2.84 -10.22
CA LEU A 98 -12.54 -2.17 -11.30
C LEU A 98 -11.89 -3.19 -12.23
N VAL A 99 -11.31 -4.28 -11.67
CA VAL A 99 -10.63 -5.34 -12.42
C VAL A 99 -10.99 -6.70 -11.83
N GLY A 100 -11.13 -7.69 -12.69
CA GLY A 100 -11.34 -9.10 -12.31
C GLY A 100 -12.78 -9.45 -11.93
N PRO A 101 -12.99 -10.59 -11.22
CA PRO A 101 -11.96 -11.50 -10.73
C PRO A 101 -11.22 -12.23 -11.85
N MET A 102 -9.91 -12.42 -11.71
CA MET A 102 -9.09 -13.10 -12.70
C MET A 102 -8.02 -13.99 -12.06
N ASP A 103 -7.68 -15.07 -12.72
CA ASP A 103 -6.61 -15.97 -12.29
C ASP A 103 -5.29 -15.55 -12.96
N ILE A 104 -4.24 -15.42 -12.14
CA ILE A 104 -2.86 -15.30 -12.63
C ILE A 104 -2.22 -16.67 -12.46
N PRO A 105 -1.85 -17.37 -13.55
CA PRO A 105 -1.26 -18.70 -13.48
C PRO A 105 -0.11 -18.77 -12.48
N THR A 106 -0.05 -19.83 -11.68
CA THR A 106 0.95 -20.08 -10.63
C THR A 106 0.96 -19.10 -9.44
N VAL A 107 0.34 -17.94 -9.56
CA VAL A 107 0.29 -16.90 -8.54
C VAL A 107 -0.97 -17.02 -7.70
N GLY A 108 -2.13 -16.83 -8.30
CA GLY A 108 -3.40 -16.87 -7.58
C GLY A 108 -4.51 -16.11 -8.28
N ARG A 109 -5.59 -15.87 -7.55
CA ARG A 109 -6.77 -15.14 -8.02
C ARG A 109 -6.78 -13.74 -7.45
N ILE A 110 -7.02 -12.74 -8.28
CA ILE A 110 -7.02 -11.32 -7.89
C ILE A 110 -8.30 -10.60 -8.33
N ALA A 111 -8.59 -9.50 -7.65
CA ALA A 111 -9.48 -8.46 -8.15
C ALA A 111 -9.07 -7.09 -7.59
N VAL A 112 -9.41 -6.03 -8.30
CA VAL A 112 -9.22 -4.64 -7.85
C VAL A 112 -10.58 -4.03 -7.58
N ILE A 113 -10.74 -3.46 -6.41
CA ILE A 113 -11.98 -2.82 -5.97
C ILE A 113 -11.74 -1.34 -5.62
N GLN A 114 -12.78 -0.54 -5.82
CA GLN A 114 -12.89 0.81 -5.29
C GLN A 114 -13.89 0.79 -4.14
N ASP A 115 -13.46 1.26 -2.98
CA ASP A 115 -14.33 1.37 -1.80
C ASP A 115 -15.43 2.44 -1.99
N PRO A 116 -16.44 2.52 -1.10
CA PRO A 116 -17.52 3.51 -1.22
C PRO A 116 -17.06 4.97 -1.18
N GLN A 117 -15.86 5.26 -0.65
CA GLN A 117 -15.28 6.61 -0.59
C GLN A 117 -14.34 6.91 -1.75
N GLY A 118 -14.03 5.91 -2.59
CA GLY A 118 -13.24 6.05 -3.80
C GLY A 118 -11.80 5.54 -3.72
N ALA A 119 -11.34 5.02 -2.58
CA ALA A 119 -10.01 4.42 -2.47
C ALA A 119 -9.94 3.07 -3.17
N VAL A 120 -8.81 2.81 -3.84
CA VAL A 120 -8.59 1.60 -4.63
C VAL A 120 -7.64 0.67 -3.91
N ILE A 121 -7.99 -0.62 -3.85
CA ILE A 121 -7.21 -1.68 -3.24
C ILE A 121 -7.42 -2.99 -4.01
N ALA A 122 -6.43 -3.87 -3.99
CA ALA A 122 -6.56 -5.20 -4.56
C ALA A 122 -6.81 -6.26 -3.48
N VAL A 123 -7.56 -7.29 -3.85
CA VAL A 123 -7.76 -8.50 -3.04
C VAL A 123 -7.14 -9.69 -3.76
N TYR A 124 -6.57 -10.61 -2.99
CA TYR A 124 -5.76 -11.68 -3.51
C TYR A 124 -5.94 -12.98 -2.72
N THR A 125 -6.17 -14.07 -3.45
CA THR A 125 -6.14 -15.44 -2.91
C THR A 125 -5.00 -16.19 -3.58
N PRO A 126 -3.91 -16.55 -2.87
CA PRO A 126 -2.76 -17.25 -3.44
C PRO A 126 -3.10 -18.68 -3.82
N THR A 127 -2.39 -19.22 -4.83
CA THR A 127 -2.46 -20.64 -5.18
C THR A 127 -1.74 -21.52 -4.16
N GLY A 128 -0.71 -20.97 -3.49
CA GLY A 128 0.09 -21.60 -2.44
C GLY A 128 0.06 -20.79 -1.16
N ASP A 129 1.20 -20.72 -0.48
CA ASP A 129 1.35 -19.88 0.71
C ASP A 129 1.29 -18.38 0.31
N ALA A 130 0.61 -17.60 1.14
CA ALA A 130 0.54 -16.16 0.93
C ALA A 130 1.92 -15.51 1.22
N PRO A 131 2.38 -14.59 0.36
CA PRO A 131 3.61 -13.84 0.63
C PRO A 131 3.54 -13.00 1.91
N GLY A 132 4.71 -12.48 2.34
CA GLY A 132 4.83 -11.62 3.51
C GLY A 132 4.79 -12.38 4.83
N HIS A 133 4.99 -11.65 5.91
CA HIS A 133 5.05 -12.15 7.29
C HIS A 133 4.31 -11.21 8.24
N ASP A 134 4.17 -11.62 9.50
CA ASP A 134 3.53 -10.81 10.56
C ASP A 134 4.55 -10.28 11.58
N GLU A 135 5.83 -10.41 11.28
CA GLU A 135 6.91 -9.84 12.08
C GLU A 135 7.03 -8.33 11.85
N THR A 136 7.78 -7.65 12.71
CA THR A 136 8.09 -6.21 12.53
C THR A 136 8.84 -6.01 11.20
N PRO A 137 8.37 -5.14 10.32
CA PRO A 137 9.02 -4.88 9.04
C PRO A 137 10.45 -4.38 9.18
N GLY A 138 11.35 -4.96 8.41
CA GLY A 138 12.75 -4.54 8.30
C GLY A 138 12.97 -3.45 7.26
N VAL A 139 14.23 -3.00 7.13
CA VAL A 139 14.61 -2.04 6.09
C VAL A 139 14.32 -2.61 4.70
N GLY A 140 13.71 -1.82 3.85
CA GLY A 140 13.27 -2.21 2.51
C GLY A 140 11.91 -2.91 2.47
N GLU A 141 11.21 -3.04 3.59
CA GLU A 141 9.87 -3.60 3.64
C GLU A 141 8.81 -2.50 3.84
N PHE A 142 7.57 -2.79 3.46
CA PHE A 142 6.46 -1.89 3.72
C PHE A 142 5.97 -2.05 5.15
N SER A 143 5.98 -0.96 5.91
CA SER A 143 5.76 -0.98 7.37
C SER A 143 4.43 -0.38 7.81
N TRP A 144 3.83 0.47 6.98
CA TRP A 144 2.60 1.18 7.34
C TRP A 144 1.70 1.41 6.13
N HIS A 145 0.39 1.36 6.36
CA HIS A 145 -0.63 1.45 5.32
C HIS A 145 -1.64 2.51 5.72
N GLU A 146 -1.52 3.70 5.15
CA GLU A 146 -2.31 4.85 5.53
C GLU A 146 -3.46 5.10 4.55
N LEU A 147 -4.67 5.27 5.06
CA LEU A 147 -5.83 5.63 4.25
C LEU A 147 -6.28 7.06 4.56
N ALA A 148 -6.14 7.95 3.60
CA ALA A 148 -6.76 9.25 3.60
C ALA A 148 -8.13 9.16 2.89
N THR A 149 -9.23 9.40 3.63
CA THR A 149 -10.60 9.20 3.11
C THR A 149 -11.53 10.34 3.49
N SER A 150 -12.77 10.33 3.03
CA SER A 150 -13.80 11.31 3.41
C SER A 150 -14.51 10.95 4.72
N ASP A 151 -14.56 9.66 5.08
CA ASP A 151 -15.17 9.12 6.30
C ASP A 151 -14.39 7.89 6.77
N HIS A 152 -13.43 8.09 7.67
CA HIS A 152 -12.58 7.01 8.18
C HIS A 152 -13.36 5.96 8.97
N ALA A 153 -14.45 6.35 9.62
CA ALA A 153 -15.25 5.42 10.40
C ALA A 153 -16.06 4.48 9.50
N ALA A 154 -16.67 5.02 8.44
CA ALA A 154 -17.34 4.21 7.43
C ALA A 154 -16.35 3.33 6.65
N ALA A 155 -15.18 3.87 6.27
CA ALA A 155 -14.11 3.11 5.62
C ALA A 155 -13.62 1.96 6.52
N PHE A 156 -13.36 2.22 7.81
CA PHE A 156 -12.97 1.17 8.73
C PHE A 156 -14.00 0.04 8.81
N ASN A 157 -15.30 0.37 8.93
CA ASN A 157 -16.36 -0.64 8.97
C ASN A 157 -16.41 -1.48 7.70
N PHE A 158 -16.20 -0.87 6.54
CA PHE A 158 -16.09 -1.55 5.25
C PHE A 158 -14.92 -2.54 5.24
N TYR A 159 -13.72 -2.09 5.57
CA TYR A 159 -12.53 -2.94 5.55
C TYR A 159 -12.52 -3.99 6.68
N GLN A 160 -13.08 -3.68 7.84
CA GLN A 160 -13.30 -4.66 8.90
C GLN A 160 -14.16 -5.82 8.42
N ALA A 161 -15.24 -5.54 7.70
CA ALA A 161 -16.12 -6.59 7.18
C ALA A 161 -15.38 -7.48 6.18
N LEU A 162 -14.56 -6.91 5.28
CA LEU A 162 -13.84 -7.65 4.25
C LEU A 162 -12.62 -8.39 4.78
N PHE A 163 -11.81 -7.73 5.62
CA PHE A 163 -10.48 -8.20 6.00
C PHE A 163 -10.38 -8.67 7.45
N GLY A 164 -11.39 -8.38 8.26
CA GLY A 164 -11.37 -8.74 9.68
C GLY A 164 -10.48 -7.85 10.53
N TRP A 165 -10.09 -6.66 10.02
CA TRP A 165 -9.26 -5.73 10.79
C TRP A 165 -9.94 -5.27 12.07
N VAL A 166 -9.12 -4.99 13.08
CA VAL A 166 -9.56 -4.51 14.39
C VAL A 166 -9.02 -3.10 14.67
N LYS A 167 -9.80 -2.32 15.40
CA LYS A 167 -9.31 -1.02 15.91
C LYS A 167 -8.26 -1.27 16.98
N ILE A 168 -7.16 -0.53 16.91
CA ILE A 168 -6.08 -0.61 17.91
C ILE A 168 -6.16 0.63 18.79
N GLU A 169 -5.81 1.78 18.27
CA GLU A 169 -5.78 3.04 19.00
C GLU A 169 -6.36 4.16 18.15
N ALA A 170 -6.92 5.17 18.80
CA ALA A 170 -7.40 6.37 18.14
C ALA A 170 -6.66 7.57 18.71
N MET A 171 -5.96 8.29 17.84
CA MET A 171 -5.22 9.48 18.21
C MET A 171 -6.01 10.73 17.82
N ASP A 172 -6.18 11.65 18.77
CA ASP A 172 -6.77 12.95 18.48
C ASP A 172 -5.68 13.89 17.91
N MET A 173 -5.82 14.25 16.64
CA MET A 173 -4.92 15.14 15.92
C MET A 173 -5.38 16.62 15.98
N GLY A 174 -6.24 16.96 16.95
CA GLY A 174 -6.80 18.31 17.09
C GLY A 174 -7.63 18.72 15.86
N PRO A 175 -7.28 19.80 15.16
CA PRO A 175 -8.00 20.23 13.96
C PRO A 175 -7.99 19.19 12.82
N GLY A 176 -7.02 18.26 12.82
CA GLY A 176 -6.92 17.15 11.86
C GLY A 176 -7.93 16.02 12.11
N GLY A 177 -8.63 16.07 13.24
CA GLY A 177 -9.62 15.04 13.61
C GLY A 177 -8.98 13.79 14.21
N ILE A 178 -9.60 12.65 14.01
CA ILE A 178 -9.15 11.38 14.55
C ILE A 178 -8.30 10.63 13.53
N TYR A 179 -7.16 10.14 13.97
CA TYR A 179 -6.35 9.15 13.28
C TYR A 179 -6.60 7.79 13.92
N GLN A 180 -7.33 6.91 13.24
CA GLN A 180 -7.69 5.59 13.75
C GLN A 180 -6.69 4.55 13.29
N MET A 181 -5.83 4.07 14.17
CA MET A 181 -4.95 2.95 13.92
C MET A 181 -5.73 1.63 13.88
N TYR A 182 -5.29 0.73 13.02
CA TYR A 182 -5.90 -0.57 12.84
C TYR A 182 -4.84 -1.66 12.67
N GLY A 183 -5.26 -2.91 12.90
CA GLY A 183 -4.39 -4.07 12.78
C GLY A 183 -5.17 -5.34 12.45
N ARG A 184 -4.46 -6.45 12.27
CA ARG A 184 -5.05 -7.78 12.07
C ARG A 184 -5.36 -8.47 13.39
N ILE A 185 -4.55 -8.21 14.39
CA ILE A 185 -4.67 -8.74 15.75
C ILE A 185 -4.61 -7.60 16.76
N PRO A 186 -5.27 -7.74 17.92
CA PRO A 186 -5.20 -6.73 18.98
C PRO A 186 -3.74 -6.43 19.41
N GLY A 187 -3.42 -5.16 19.56
CA GLY A 187 -2.11 -4.70 20.04
C GLY A 187 -1.02 -4.55 18.97
N GLN A 188 -1.29 -4.91 17.71
CA GLN A 188 -0.34 -4.76 16.61
C GLN A 188 -0.95 -3.90 15.50
N SER A 189 -0.51 -2.66 15.39
CA SER A 189 -0.92 -1.75 14.32
C SER A 189 -0.19 -2.08 13.02
N ILE A 190 -0.91 -2.01 11.90
CA ILE A 190 -0.36 -2.14 10.55
C ILE A 190 -0.65 -0.92 9.68
N GLY A 191 -1.44 0.03 10.18
CA GLY A 191 -1.79 1.23 9.45
C GLY A 191 -2.74 2.14 10.21
N GLY A 192 -3.12 3.22 9.56
CA GLY A 192 -4.05 4.21 10.09
C GLY A 192 -5.01 4.75 9.04
N MET A 193 -6.13 5.27 9.50
CA MET A 193 -7.17 5.89 8.65
C MET A 193 -7.57 7.23 9.24
N PHE A 194 -7.70 8.25 8.39
CA PHE A 194 -8.13 9.58 8.83
C PHE A 194 -8.99 10.28 7.78
N ASN A 195 -9.72 11.29 8.22
CA ASN A 195 -10.48 12.13 7.32
C ASN A 195 -9.58 13.20 6.70
N LYS A 196 -9.61 13.30 5.38
CA LYS A 196 -9.02 14.44 4.68
C LYS A 196 -9.75 15.72 5.08
N PRO A 197 -9.05 16.87 5.17
CA PRO A 197 -9.71 18.15 5.38
C PRO A 197 -10.78 18.40 4.32
N ALA A 198 -12.00 18.71 4.76
CA ALA A 198 -13.16 18.89 3.86
C ALA A 198 -13.05 20.11 2.96
N ASP A 199 -12.25 21.10 3.36
CA ASP A 199 -12.05 22.39 2.69
C ASP A 199 -10.84 22.42 1.74
N GLN A 200 -10.06 21.34 1.70
CA GLN A 200 -8.92 21.23 0.79
C GLN A 200 -9.29 20.38 -0.42
N PRO A 201 -9.28 20.95 -1.64
CA PRO A 201 -9.36 20.17 -2.86
C PRO A 201 -8.08 19.31 -2.95
N GLY A 202 -8.18 18.06 -2.53
CA GLY A 202 -7.12 17.09 -2.57
C GLY A 202 -7.45 15.93 -3.50
N PRO A 203 -6.53 14.99 -3.70
CA PRO A 203 -6.79 13.78 -4.46
C PRO A 203 -7.99 13.02 -3.86
N PRO A 204 -8.64 12.12 -4.63
CA PRO A 204 -9.65 11.19 -4.11
C PRO A 204 -9.16 10.45 -2.86
N ALA A 205 -10.04 9.71 -2.17
CA ALA A 205 -9.60 8.79 -1.12
C ALA A 205 -8.51 7.87 -1.68
N SER A 206 -7.41 7.71 -0.94
CA SER A 206 -6.23 7.00 -1.44
C SER A 206 -5.46 6.33 -0.31
N TRP A 207 -4.85 5.21 -0.66
CA TRP A 207 -3.86 4.53 0.17
C TRP A 207 -2.48 5.13 -0.07
N LEU A 208 -1.69 5.23 1.01
CA LEU A 208 -0.28 5.58 1.00
C LEU A 208 0.50 4.48 1.74
N PHE A 209 1.54 3.99 1.12
CA PHE A 209 2.36 2.89 1.63
C PHE A 209 3.72 3.40 2.04
N TYR A 210 4.17 3.01 3.23
CA TYR A 210 5.40 3.47 3.85
C TYR A 210 6.48 2.41 3.71
N ILE A 211 7.60 2.76 3.12
CA ILE A 211 8.79 1.91 2.94
C ILE A 211 9.76 2.22 4.07
N THR A 212 10.22 1.20 4.78
CA THR A 212 11.21 1.36 5.83
C THR A 212 12.57 1.62 5.23
N VAL A 213 13.23 2.69 5.70
CA VAL A 213 14.58 3.08 5.29
C VAL A 213 15.47 3.27 6.53
N PRO A 214 16.80 3.12 6.41
CA PRO A 214 17.70 3.28 7.54
C PRO A 214 17.79 4.73 8.06
N ASP A 215 17.59 5.72 7.18
CA ASP A 215 17.65 7.15 7.49
C ASP A 215 16.72 7.94 6.57
N VAL A 216 15.62 8.45 7.15
CA VAL A 216 14.64 9.25 6.39
C VAL A 216 15.24 10.59 5.94
N HIS A 217 16.12 11.23 6.75
CA HIS A 217 16.72 12.51 6.37
C HIS A 217 17.62 12.37 5.13
N ALA A 218 18.48 11.37 5.12
CA ALA A 218 19.29 11.06 3.94
C ALA A 218 18.44 10.65 2.72
N SER A 219 17.38 9.88 2.97
CA SER A 219 16.49 9.39 1.90
C SER A 219 15.68 10.51 1.24
N VAL A 220 15.20 11.53 1.96
CA VAL A 220 14.50 12.67 1.34
C VAL A 220 15.42 13.55 0.50
N GLU A 221 16.70 13.68 0.89
CA GLU A 221 17.70 14.34 0.04
C GLU A 221 17.88 13.56 -1.27
N GLN A 222 17.96 12.24 -1.17
CA GLN A 222 18.10 11.35 -2.33
C GLN A 222 16.85 11.38 -3.22
N VAL A 223 15.63 11.39 -2.66
CA VAL A 223 14.37 11.58 -3.40
C VAL A 223 14.47 12.83 -4.29
N THR A 224 14.92 13.95 -3.72
CA THR A 224 15.04 15.21 -4.45
C THR A 224 16.14 15.13 -5.53
N GLN A 225 17.29 14.55 -5.23
CA GLN A 225 18.39 14.36 -6.18
C GLN A 225 18.01 13.48 -7.37
N LEU A 226 17.12 12.50 -7.15
CA LEU A 226 16.62 11.59 -8.17
C LEU A 226 15.40 12.15 -8.94
N GLY A 227 15.00 13.40 -8.68
CA GLY A 227 13.93 14.08 -9.38
C GLY A 227 12.54 13.85 -8.82
N GLY A 228 12.42 13.20 -7.67
CA GLY A 228 11.18 13.12 -6.90
C GLY A 228 10.90 14.38 -6.08
N GLN A 229 9.81 14.36 -5.34
CA GLN A 229 9.38 15.47 -4.49
C GLN A 229 9.11 15.00 -3.06
N VAL A 230 9.48 15.81 -2.08
CA VAL A 230 9.06 15.66 -0.68
C VAL A 230 7.79 16.48 -0.49
N LEU A 231 6.70 15.80 -0.20
CA LEU A 231 5.38 16.42 -0.05
C LEU A 231 5.15 16.90 1.39
N ASN A 232 5.64 16.10 2.38
CA ASN A 232 5.50 16.42 3.79
C ASN A 232 6.60 15.71 4.61
N GLY A 233 7.11 16.37 5.64
CA GLY A 233 8.19 15.83 6.49
C GLY A 233 9.59 16.22 6.01
N PRO A 234 10.66 15.62 6.57
CA PRO A 234 10.65 14.62 7.65
C PRO A 234 9.97 15.12 8.92
N MET A 235 9.20 14.26 9.58
CA MET A 235 8.55 14.59 10.85
C MET A 235 8.62 13.40 11.83
N GLU A 236 8.77 13.70 13.11
CA GLU A 236 8.67 12.70 14.17
C GLU A 236 7.20 12.43 14.49
N VAL A 237 6.83 11.15 14.58
CA VAL A 237 5.51 10.69 15.03
C VAL A 237 5.56 10.32 16.52
N PRO A 238 4.40 10.16 17.19
CA PRO A 238 4.37 10.02 18.68
C PRO A 238 5.26 8.93 19.27
N ASP A 239 5.47 7.82 18.55
CA ASP A 239 6.36 6.74 19.02
C ASP A 239 7.86 7.07 18.84
N GLY A 240 8.16 8.21 18.25
CA GLY A 240 9.49 8.71 17.98
C GLY A 240 10.10 8.22 16.67
N ASP A 241 9.33 7.48 15.87
CA ASP A 241 9.70 7.15 14.51
C ASP A 241 9.68 8.40 13.62
N ILE A 242 10.42 8.38 12.52
CA ILE A 242 10.47 9.50 11.59
C ILE A 242 9.88 9.07 10.26
N VAL A 243 9.00 9.90 9.72
CA VAL A 243 8.32 9.64 8.45
C VAL A 243 8.46 10.83 7.49
N ALA A 244 8.34 10.53 6.18
CA ALA A 244 8.20 11.55 5.14
C ALA A 244 7.29 11.04 4.04
N GLN A 245 6.41 11.89 3.53
CA GLN A 245 5.55 11.60 2.39
C GLN A 245 6.19 12.19 1.14
N CYS A 246 6.30 11.40 0.09
CA CYS A 246 7.03 11.70 -1.12
C CYS A 246 6.21 11.39 -2.38
N MET A 247 6.71 11.86 -3.50
CA MET A 247 6.20 11.53 -4.83
C MET A 247 7.38 11.22 -5.74
N ASP A 248 7.28 10.14 -6.50
CA ASP A 248 8.32 9.77 -7.46
C ASP A 248 8.28 10.68 -8.72
N PRO A 249 9.28 10.63 -9.60
CA PRO A 249 9.32 11.48 -10.80
C PRO A 249 8.17 11.26 -11.78
N GLN A 250 7.46 10.14 -11.71
CA GLN A 250 6.30 9.83 -12.55
C GLN A 250 4.97 10.26 -11.91
N GLY A 251 4.99 10.66 -10.63
CA GLY A 251 3.83 11.15 -9.90
C GLY A 251 3.15 10.12 -8.98
N ALA A 252 3.78 8.96 -8.73
CA ALA A 252 3.26 8.02 -7.73
C ALA A 252 3.66 8.47 -6.32
N ALA A 253 2.66 8.60 -5.44
CA ALA A 253 2.89 8.91 -4.04
C ALA A 253 3.34 7.66 -3.27
N PHE A 254 4.30 7.85 -2.39
CA PHE A 254 4.80 6.85 -1.43
C PHE A 254 5.27 7.55 -0.16
N ALA A 255 5.59 6.80 0.87
CA ALA A 255 6.17 7.37 2.08
C ALA A 255 7.40 6.59 2.54
N LEU A 256 8.22 7.26 3.32
CA LEU A 256 9.42 6.72 3.95
C LEU A 256 9.21 6.66 5.46
N HIS A 257 9.75 5.62 6.09
CA HIS A 257 9.63 5.37 7.51
C HIS A 257 10.98 4.94 8.07
N MET A 258 11.40 5.56 9.15
CA MET A 258 12.58 5.16 9.92
C MET A 258 12.14 4.85 11.35
N VAL A 259 12.32 3.59 11.73
CA VAL A 259 12.05 3.15 13.11
C VAL A 259 13.12 3.73 14.04
N LYS A 260 12.67 4.30 15.14
CA LYS A 260 13.57 4.80 16.17
C LYS A 260 14.43 3.66 16.74
N PRO A 261 15.75 3.83 16.80
CA PRO A 261 16.61 2.84 17.44
C PRO A 261 16.15 2.57 18.88
N SER A 262 15.98 1.29 19.22
CA SER A 262 15.72 0.90 20.61
C SER A 262 16.90 1.36 21.48
N ALA A 263 16.60 2.06 22.58
CA ALA A 263 17.59 2.57 23.53
C ALA A 263 18.25 1.42 24.32
#